data_b3a2152a625222bde0acd007627d7b47
#
_entry.id   b3a2152a625222bde0acd007627d7b47
#
_cell.length_a   1.000
_cell.length_b   1.000
_cell.length_c   1.000
_cell.angle_alpha   90.00
_cell.angle_beta   90.00
_cell.angle_gamma   90.00
#
_symmetry.space_group_name_H-M   'P 1'
#
loop_
_entity.id
_entity.type
_entity.pdbx_description
1 polymer ?
#
loop_
_entity_poly.entity_id
_entity_poly.type
_entity_poly.pdbx_seq_one_letter_code
_entity_poly.pdbx_strand_id
1 'polypeptide(L)'
;MKYFSIFAFLLILFFTSDAFSAVKIWDGGGVDANWATAANWVGDVAPAVNDDLIFPREAARQTNNNNLGLLTTFRSVTIDGGAYTIGGNALRLTNGLTVTEGAHTINTIVNLGAAQTFIFGESSFTTIAVLSLLTFPLTIEGGEGVFIIGVISGSGNIIKNGLNFGVIASASNFSGAINIKNGLLIIDANIPGSAVTVNGAPVTETGGSAVLGTGTIGATNVVSGGIGAGSITAPTGVLTVQGNLSVGSNGTVVIKIESGPGGIEADNIKVNGTVTLSNATLFPLSESDENPSVGQSFEIITNDGTDPISGTFVNVPEGAILNGSFGLSFRITYRGGDGNDVVLTLISQAKFDFDGDGKSDVAVFRPSNGTWYEMLSGSGNFAGQQFGEATDKITPADFDGDNKTDVAVFRPSNGTWYQLRSSGNTFYAVQFGVNGDIPVPNDFDGDNRADVAVFRPSNGTWYQMRSSGNQQFAQQFGQNGDQPLVGDFDGDGLGDLSIFRNGFWYLFESTSKAFRGVQFGNPTDKPVPADFDGDGKTDIAVVRADSVVNQSNFYVLRSSDGRFSGMTWGFASDVPAVADYDGDGRADVAVFRPLNGVWYLLRTTLGFTSVSFGQNGDKPIPSAFTP
;
A
#
# COMPACT_ATOMS: atom_id res chain seq x y z
N MET A 1 49.25 74.68 -57.76
CA MET A 1 50.01 73.63 -57.07
C MET A 1 49.33 73.27 -55.81
N LYS A 2 48.67 72.13 -55.77
CA LYS A 2 48.44 71.25 -54.59
C LYS A 2 47.59 70.06 -55.06
N TYR A 3 48.22 68.91 -55.13
CA TYR A 3 47.59 67.63 -55.47
C TYR A 3 46.72 67.19 -54.33
N PHE A 4 45.49 66.76 -54.65
CA PHE A 4 44.59 66.04 -53.71
C PHE A 4 44.49 64.60 -54.18
N SER A 5 45.12 63.66 -53.44
CA SER A 5 45.01 62.24 -53.64
C SER A 5 43.70 61.78 -52.97
N ILE A 6 42.77 61.20 -53.76
CA ILE A 6 41.58 60.53 -53.26
C ILE A 6 41.95 59.05 -53.00
N PHE A 7 41.99 58.63 -51.72
CA PHE A 7 42.06 57.23 -51.31
C PHE A 7 40.62 56.66 -51.25
N ALA A 8 40.28 55.79 -52.20
CA ALA A 8 39.03 55.05 -52.18
C ALA A 8 39.19 53.92 -51.18
N PHE A 9 38.48 53.99 -50.07
CA PHE A 9 38.35 52.90 -49.09
C PHE A 9 37.26 51.94 -49.58
N LEU A 10 37.66 50.75 -50.07
CA LEU A 10 36.72 49.66 -50.43
C LEU A 10 36.25 49.00 -49.16
N LEU A 11 35.07 49.34 -48.69
CA LEU A 11 34.40 48.69 -47.56
C LEU A 11 33.82 47.35 -48.04
N ILE A 12 34.51 46.24 -47.79
CA ILE A 12 33.94 44.87 -47.99
C ILE A 12 32.99 44.60 -46.82
N LEU A 13 31.67 44.76 -47.06
CA LEU A 13 30.68 44.25 -46.19
C LEU A 13 30.67 42.73 -46.33
N PHE A 14 31.20 42.05 -45.33
CA PHE A 14 30.84 40.63 -45.10
C PHE A 14 29.39 40.57 -44.65
N PHE A 15 28.45 40.30 -45.56
CA PHE A 15 27.17 39.78 -45.20
C PHE A 15 27.40 38.35 -44.68
N THR A 16 27.42 38.18 -43.37
CA THR A 16 27.11 36.87 -42.79
C THR A 16 25.66 36.59 -43.15
N SER A 17 25.43 35.76 -44.16
CA SER A 17 24.12 35.21 -44.38
C SER A 17 23.82 34.37 -43.14
N ASP A 18 22.97 34.90 -42.24
CA ASP A 18 22.29 34.03 -41.31
C ASP A 18 21.57 33.01 -42.18
N ALA A 19 22.06 31.77 -42.15
CA ALA A 19 21.44 30.68 -42.88
C ALA A 19 20.04 30.52 -42.27
N PHE A 20 19.01 30.92 -43.02
CA PHE A 20 17.62 30.65 -42.63
C PHE A 20 17.49 29.15 -42.46
N SER A 21 16.98 28.69 -41.29
CA SER A 21 16.69 27.29 -41.07
C SER A 21 15.63 26.83 -42.08
N ALA A 22 15.93 25.76 -42.81
CA ALA A 22 14.98 25.15 -43.74
C ALA A 22 14.25 24.00 -43.01
N VAL A 23 13.00 23.78 -43.38
CA VAL A 23 12.27 22.59 -42.97
C VAL A 23 12.60 21.49 -43.96
N LYS A 24 13.08 20.35 -43.46
CA LYS A 24 13.37 19.13 -44.23
C LYS A 24 12.43 18.00 -43.81
N ILE A 25 11.69 17.51 -44.76
CA ILE A 25 10.69 16.47 -44.55
C ILE A 25 11.25 15.16 -45.12
N TRP A 26 11.33 14.13 -44.27
CA TRP A 26 11.75 12.80 -44.66
C TRP A 26 10.61 12.09 -45.38
N ASP A 27 10.80 11.62 -46.62
CA ASP A 27 9.86 10.79 -47.36
C ASP A 27 10.35 9.34 -47.54
N GLY A 28 11.66 9.09 -47.35
CA GLY A 28 12.26 7.76 -47.44
C GLY A 28 12.19 7.15 -48.87
N GLY A 29 12.03 7.97 -49.90
CA GLY A 29 11.89 7.58 -51.28
C GLY A 29 13.15 7.14 -52.01
N GLY A 30 14.34 7.42 -51.45
CA GLY A 30 15.64 7.08 -52.00
C GLY A 30 15.95 5.58 -51.99
N VAL A 31 17.12 5.24 -52.56
CA VAL A 31 17.57 3.84 -52.70
C VAL A 31 18.08 3.22 -51.38
N ASP A 32 18.39 4.03 -50.41
CA ASP A 32 18.93 3.63 -49.09
C ASP A 32 18.18 4.30 -47.94
N ALA A 33 18.65 4.13 -46.70
CA ALA A 33 18.06 4.73 -45.50
C ALA A 33 18.86 5.94 -44.96
N ASN A 34 19.80 6.48 -45.75
CA ASN A 34 20.75 7.48 -45.29
C ASN A 34 20.22 8.92 -45.39
N TRP A 35 20.53 9.73 -44.41
CA TRP A 35 20.16 11.15 -44.40
C TRP A 35 20.91 11.98 -45.45
N ALA A 36 22.15 11.60 -45.82
CA ALA A 36 22.88 12.27 -46.86
C ALA A 36 22.33 12.01 -48.27
N THR A 37 21.46 11.01 -48.45
CA THR A 37 20.83 10.72 -49.75
C THR A 37 19.69 11.71 -49.98
N ALA A 38 19.87 12.63 -50.90
CA ALA A 38 18.95 13.73 -51.19
C ALA A 38 17.50 13.22 -51.51
N ALA A 39 17.38 12.12 -52.28
CA ALA A 39 16.12 11.53 -52.66
C ALA A 39 15.31 10.90 -51.50
N ASN A 40 15.81 10.91 -50.29
CA ASN A 40 15.07 10.54 -49.07
C ASN A 40 14.32 11.72 -48.43
N TRP A 41 14.45 12.91 -49.02
CA TRP A 41 13.90 14.15 -48.47
C TRP A 41 13.03 14.84 -49.52
N VAL A 42 11.88 15.36 -49.15
CA VAL A 42 10.96 16.08 -50.04
C VAL A 42 11.74 17.22 -50.72
N GLY A 43 11.70 17.21 -52.06
CA GLY A 43 12.43 18.15 -52.89
C GLY A 43 13.87 17.77 -53.19
N ASP A 44 14.27 16.53 -52.93
CA ASP A 44 15.59 15.96 -53.23
C ASP A 44 16.79 16.81 -52.74
N VAL A 45 16.70 17.34 -51.49
CA VAL A 45 17.74 18.12 -50.84
C VAL A 45 18.00 17.59 -49.43
N ALA A 46 19.16 17.00 -49.24
CA ALA A 46 19.60 16.51 -47.91
C ALA A 46 19.66 17.64 -46.87
N PRO A 47 19.46 17.34 -45.58
CA PRO A 47 19.51 18.37 -44.53
C PRO A 47 20.89 18.93 -44.30
N ALA A 48 20.92 20.20 -43.94
CA ALA A 48 22.10 20.96 -43.58
C ALA A 48 22.09 21.38 -42.10
N VAL A 49 23.17 21.99 -41.63
CA VAL A 49 23.26 22.53 -40.27
C VAL A 49 22.17 23.57 -40.02
N ASN A 50 21.53 23.51 -38.83
CA ASN A 50 20.44 24.35 -38.37
C ASN A 50 19.09 24.13 -39.06
N ASP A 51 18.91 23.08 -39.85
CA ASP A 51 17.61 22.73 -40.40
C ASP A 51 16.68 22.14 -39.32
N ASP A 52 15.36 22.25 -39.54
CA ASP A 52 14.34 21.52 -38.82
C ASP A 52 14.02 20.24 -39.58
N LEU A 53 14.00 19.10 -38.87
CA LEU A 53 13.73 17.81 -39.46
C LEU A 53 12.33 17.32 -39.07
N ILE A 54 11.55 16.89 -40.08
CA ILE A 54 10.22 16.31 -39.86
C ILE A 54 10.21 14.90 -40.44
N PHE A 55 9.76 13.96 -39.62
CA PHE A 55 9.56 12.54 -39.95
C PHE A 55 8.07 12.22 -39.90
N PRO A 56 7.34 12.30 -41.03
CA PRO A 56 5.91 12.15 -41.06
C PRO A 56 5.50 10.67 -41.05
N ARG A 57 4.27 10.38 -40.62
CA ARG A 57 3.70 9.03 -40.56
C ARG A 57 3.75 8.28 -41.91
N GLU A 58 3.53 8.97 -42.98
CA GLU A 58 3.36 8.40 -44.31
C GLU A 58 4.67 8.20 -45.09
N ALA A 59 5.82 8.39 -44.48
CA ALA A 59 7.10 8.17 -45.16
C ALA A 59 7.25 6.71 -45.61
N ALA A 60 7.78 6.52 -46.82
CA ALA A 60 7.95 5.19 -47.41
C ALA A 60 8.92 4.30 -46.60
N ARG A 61 9.83 4.92 -45.82
CA ARG A 61 10.79 4.22 -44.95
C ARG A 61 10.87 4.90 -43.62
N GLN A 62 10.58 4.16 -42.54
CA GLN A 62 10.61 4.66 -41.18
C GLN A 62 11.87 4.23 -40.40
N THR A 63 12.67 3.31 -40.92
CA THR A 63 14.02 3.04 -40.40
C THR A 63 15.02 3.87 -41.22
N ASN A 64 15.79 4.72 -40.55
CA ASN A 64 16.72 5.63 -41.20
C ASN A 64 18.00 5.79 -40.41
N ASN A 65 19.03 6.35 -41.09
CA ASN A 65 20.41 6.40 -40.60
C ASN A 65 21.01 7.79 -40.82
N ASN A 66 21.31 8.50 -39.73
CA ASN A 66 22.08 9.72 -39.79
C ASN A 66 23.54 9.41 -40.17
N ASN A 67 23.89 9.52 -41.43
CA ASN A 67 25.27 9.38 -41.93
C ASN A 67 25.93 10.72 -42.30
N LEU A 68 25.35 11.83 -41.86
CA LEU A 68 25.94 13.17 -41.99
C LEU A 68 27.15 13.30 -41.06
N GLY A 69 27.86 14.43 -41.17
CA GLY A 69 29.04 14.66 -40.35
C GLY A 69 28.83 14.44 -38.84
N LEU A 70 29.84 14.00 -38.12
CA LEU A 70 29.76 13.76 -36.68
C LEU A 70 29.29 15.04 -35.96
N LEU A 71 28.31 14.91 -35.08
CA LEU A 71 27.69 16.00 -34.30
C LEU A 71 27.09 17.11 -35.18
N THR A 72 26.47 16.76 -36.32
CA THR A 72 25.68 17.72 -37.09
C THR A 72 24.63 18.36 -36.20
N THR A 73 24.60 19.70 -36.18
CA THR A 73 23.66 20.46 -35.36
C THR A 73 22.40 20.75 -36.17
N PHE A 74 21.24 20.34 -35.63
CA PHE A 74 19.92 20.68 -36.15
C PHE A 74 19.18 21.58 -35.17
N ARG A 75 18.24 22.34 -35.66
CA ARG A 75 17.41 23.17 -34.80
C ARG A 75 16.44 22.30 -34.03
N SER A 76 15.58 21.55 -34.74
CA SER A 76 14.60 20.68 -34.13
C SER A 76 14.42 19.37 -34.89
N VAL A 77 13.85 18.38 -34.18
CA VAL A 77 13.34 17.14 -34.77
C VAL A 77 11.88 16.99 -34.38
N THR A 78 11.01 16.73 -35.36
CA THR A 78 9.61 16.38 -35.16
C THR A 78 9.36 15.00 -35.77
N ILE A 79 8.78 14.09 -34.98
CA ILE A 79 8.33 12.77 -35.43
C ILE A 79 6.80 12.78 -35.32
N ASP A 80 6.14 12.76 -36.46
CA ASP A 80 4.70 12.89 -36.55
C ASP A 80 4.05 11.54 -36.89
N GLY A 81 4.04 10.67 -35.90
CA GLY A 81 3.44 9.33 -35.96
C GLY A 81 4.34 8.27 -36.64
N GLY A 82 3.76 7.09 -36.85
CA GLY A 82 4.49 5.95 -37.40
C GLY A 82 5.28 5.15 -36.36
N ALA A 83 6.31 4.41 -36.83
CA ALA A 83 7.17 3.58 -35.97
C ALA A 83 8.65 3.77 -36.34
N TYR A 84 9.17 4.96 -36.10
CA TYR A 84 10.52 5.34 -36.53
C TYR A 84 11.64 4.68 -35.70
N THR A 85 12.65 4.18 -36.43
CA THR A 85 13.96 3.82 -35.86
C THR A 85 15.02 4.73 -36.49
N ILE A 86 15.59 5.64 -35.68
CA ILE A 86 16.61 6.58 -36.11
C ILE A 86 17.97 6.12 -35.57
N GLY A 87 18.89 5.77 -36.44
CA GLY A 87 20.23 5.34 -36.10
C GLY A 87 21.34 6.27 -36.68
N GLY A 88 22.59 5.83 -36.56
CA GLY A 88 23.73 6.48 -37.16
C GLY A 88 24.49 7.41 -36.26
N ASN A 89 25.08 8.48 -36.84
CA ASN A 89 25.92 9.44 -36.14
C ASN A 89 25.15 10.28 -35.14
N ALA A 90 25.84 10.70 -34.08
CA ALA A 90 25.26 11.57 -33.06
C ALA A 90 24.73 12.88 -33.66
N LEU A 91 23.61 13.35 -33.15
CA LEU A 91 23.02 14.61 -33.54
C LEU A 91 23.00 15.59 -32.36
N ARG A 92 23.00 16.87 -32.67
CA ARG A 92 22.89 17.94 -31.68
C ARG A 92 21.66 18.78 -31.99
N LEU A 93 20.80 18.99 -30.98
CA LEU A 93 19.59 19.79 -31.10
C LEU A 93 19.70 21.10 -30.33
N THR A 94 19.17 22.19 -30.91
CA THR A 94 19.18 23.51 -30.28
C THR A 94 17.79 24.05 -29.93
N ASN A 95 16.69 23.43 -30.44
CA ASN A 95 15.34 23.91 -30.21
C ASN A 95 14.30 22.79 -29.88
N GLY A 96 14.74 21.54 -29.74
CA GLY A 96 13.92 20.49 -29.17
C GLY A 96 13.61 19.27 -30.06
N LEU A 97 12.92 18.35 -29.42
CA LEU A 97 12.36 17.14 -30.00
C LEU A 97 10.87 17.13 -29.72
N THR A 98 10.06 16.91 -30.77
CA THR A 98 8.60 16.73 -30.64
C THR A 98 8.21 15.37 -31.22
N VAL A 99 7.51 14.57 -30.45
CA VAL A 99 6.90 13.30 -30.87
C VAL A 99 5.41 13.40 -30.64
N THR A 100 4.60 13.27 -31.68
CA THR A 100 3.15 13.44 -31.56
C THR A 100 2.46 12.16 -31.11
N GLU A 101 2.78 11.02 -31.73
CA GLU A 101 2.21 9.70 -31.45
C GLU A 101 3.10 8.59 -32.03
N GLY A 102 2.81 7.32 -31.69
CA GLY A 102 3.50 6.15 -32.22
C GLY A 102 4.65 5.65 -31.37
N ALA A 103 5.27 4.53 -31.79
CA ALA A 103 6.35 3.88 -31.05
C ALA A 103 7.69 4.10 -31.78
N HIS A 104 8.60 4.83 -31.12
CA HIS A 104 9.85 5.27 -31.76
C HIS A 104 11.08 4.87 -30.97
N THR A 105 12.18 4.63 -31.70
CA THR A 105 13.49 4.34 -31.12
C THR A 105 14.55 5.25 -31.75
N ILE A 106 15.21 6.06 -30.95
CA ILE A 106 16.33 6.88 -31.36
C ILE A 106 17.61 6.21 -30.87
N ASN A 107 18.21 5.37 -31.73
CA ASN A 107 19.39 4.55 -31.46
C ASN A 107 20.72 5.33 -31.67
N THR A 108 20.70 6.63 -31.55
CA THR A 108 21.88 7.47 -31.65
C THR A 108 21.99 8.36 -30.42
N ILE A 109 23.18 9.00 -30.26
CA ILE A 109 23.40 9.98 -29.19
C ILE A 109 22.70 11.29 -29.58
N VAL A 110 21.80 11.75 -28.70
CA VAL A 110 21.18 13.07 -28.79
C VAL A 110 21.87 14.01 -27.81
N ASN A 111 22.54 15.05 -28.34
CA ASN A 111 23.20 16.07 -27.54
C ASN A 111 22.37 17.36 -27.53
N LEU A 112 22.26 18.01 -26.39
CA LEU A 112 21.67 19.32 -26.30
C LEU A 112 22.71 20.38 -26.76
N GLY A 113 22.25 21.30 -27.58
CA GLY A 113 23.06 22.45 -28.06
C GLY A 113 22.68 23.77 -27.40
N ALA A 114 21.51 23.80 -26.75
CA ALA A 114 20.95 24.92 -25.99
C ALA A 114 19.94 24.41 -24.97
N ALA A 115 19.42 25.29 -24.10
CA ALA A 115 18.23 25.04 -23.30
C ALA A 115 17.04 24.80 -24.23
N GLN A 116 16.31 23.69 -24.02
CA GLN A 116 15.22 23.29 -24.94
C GLN A 116 14.17 22.43 -24.29
N THR A 117 13.09 22.21 -25.03
CA THR A 117 11.94 21.38 -24.60
C THR A 117 11.81 20.13 -25.47
N PHE A 118 11.61 18.99 -24.85
CA PHE A 118 11.15 17.77 -25.51
C PHE A 118 9.67 17.57 -25.20
N ILE A 119 8.89 17.28 -26.24
CA ILE A 119 7.42 17.12 -26.15
C ILE A 119 7.05 15.71 -26.59
N PHE A 120 6.37 14.96 -25.72
CA PHE A 120 5.86 13.61 -26.00
C PHE A 120 4.34 13.63 -25.93
N GLY A 121 3.67 13.36 -27.06
CA GLY A 121 2.21 13.34 -27.20
C GLY A 121 1.56 12.19 -26.44
N GLU A 122 0.24 12.26 -26.28
CA GLU A 122 -0.56 11.32 -25.44
C GLU A 122 -0.42 9.85 -25.85
N SER A 123 -0.26 9.53 -27.12
CA SER A 123 -0.13 8.16 -27.62
C SER A 123 1.29 7.84 -28.10
N SER A 124 2.30 8.55 -27.61
CA SER A 124 3.69 8.32 -28.00
C SER A 124 4.39 7.36 -27.04
N PHE A 125 5.20 6.46 -27.60
CA PHE A 125 6.18 5.65 -26.87
C PHE A 125 7.55 5.86 -27.48
N THR A 126 8.47 6.51 -26.77
CA THR A 126 9.75 6.90 -27.36
C THR A 126 10.93 6.43 -26.50
N THR A 127 11.82 5.65 -27.09
CA THR A 127 13.10 5.27 -26.48
C THR A 127 14.23 6.09 -27.08
N ILE A 128 15.01 6.78 -26.23
CA ILE A 128 16.24 7.46 -26.60
C ILE A 128 17.42 6.69 -26.00
N ALA A 129 18.25 6.08 -26.82
CA ALA A 129 19.35 5.25 -26.35
C ALA A 129 20.33 6.01 -25.47
N VAL A 130 20.78 7.19 -25.91
CA VAL A 130 21.69 8.04 -25.13
C VAL A 130 21.29 9.50 -25.27
N LEU A 131 21.11 10.18 -24.15
CA LEU A 131 20.82 11.60 -24.07
C LEU A 131 21.93 12.33 -23.29
N SER A 132 22.59 13.31 -23.93
CA SER A 132 23.61 14.12 -23.30
C SER A 132 23.12 15.57 -23.17
N LEU A 133 22.93 16.03 -21.95
CA LEU A 133 22.51 17.40 -21.66
C LEU A 133 23.66 18.37 -21.74
N LEU A 134 24.91 17.88 -21.66
CA LEU A 134 26.09 18.74 -21.47
C LEU A 134 25.88 19.63 -20.23
N THR A 135 25.67 20.92 -20.43
CA THR A 135 25.37 21.92 -19.37
C THR A 135 23.98 22.55 -19.54
N PHE A 136 23.23 22.14 -20.56
CA PHE A 136 21.97 22.79 -20.92
C PHE A 136 20.76 22.15 -20.21
N PRO A 137 19.85 22.96 -19.69
CA PRO A 137 18.62 22.42 -19.12
C PRO A 137 17.69 21.86 -20.18
N LEU A 138 16.98 20.79 -19.79
CA LEU A 138 15.94 20.13 -20.57
C LEU A 138 14.60 20.25 -19.85
N THR A 139 13.60 20.78 -20.55
CA THR A 139 12.20 20.68 -20.11
C THR A 139 11.53 19.50 -20.86
N ILE A 140 10.78 18.66 -20.16
CA ILE A 140 10.01 17.56 -20.72
C ILE A 140 8.54 17.85 -20.51
N GLU A 141 7.80 17.93 -21.61
CA GLU A 141 6.38 18.27 -21.64
C GLU A 141 5.58 17.22 -22.44
N GLY A 142 4.27 17.34 -22.45
CA GLY A 142 3.35 16.52 -23.22
C GLY A 142 2.23 15.91 -22.39
N GLY A 143 1.41 15.10 -23.05
CA GLY A 143 0.29 14.36 -22.44
C GLY A 143 0.74 13.06 -21.78
N GLU A 144 -0.09 12.00 -21.86
CA GLU A 144 0.12 10.71 -21.20
C GLU A 144 1.10 9.76 -21.94
N GLY A 145 1.88 10.27 -22.89
CA GLY A 145 2.87 9.46 -23.61
C GLY A 145 3.99 8.93 -22.72
N VAL A 146 4.72 7.94 -23.21
CA VAL A 146 5.83 7.30 -22.50
C VAL A 146 7.16 7.65 -23.15
N PHE A 147 8.18 8.01 -22.35
CA PHE A 147 9.54 8.12 -22.83
C PHE A 147 10.51 7.32 -21.97
N ILE A 148 11.52 6.73 -22.58
CA ILE A 148 12.59 5.98 -21.92
C ILE A 148 13.93 6.57 -22.37
N ILE A 149 14.75 6.98 -21.42
CA ILE A 149 16.14 7.40 -21.65
C ILE A 149 17.04 6.25 -21.21
N GLY A 150 17.69 5.57 -22.16
CA GLY A 150 18.58 4.45 -21.88
C GLY A 150 19.79 4.88 -21.05
N VAL A 151 20.54 5.88 -21.50
CA VAL A 151 21.66 6.46 -20.75
C VAL A 151 21.56 7.98 -20.75
N ILE A 152 21.65 8.60 -19.57
CA ILE A 152 21.72 10.07 -19.45
C ILE A 152 23.11 10.54 -19.01
N SER A 153 23.54 11.71 -19.46
CA SER A 153 24.82 12.33 -19.07
C SER A 153 24.76 13.86 -19.05
N GLY A 154 25.74 14.50 -18.40
CA GLY A 154 25.89 15.94 -18.33
C GLY A 154 25.45 16.56 -17.01
N SER A 155 25.51 17.89 -16.92
CA SER A 155 25.18 18.67 -15.73
C SER A 155 23.97 19.61 -15.90
N GLY A 156 23.31 19.56 -17.07
CA GLY A 156 22.06 20.30 -17.30
C GLY A 156 20.92 19.78 -16.43
N ASN A 157 20.10 20.69 -15.93
CA ASN A 157 18.95 20.32 -15.12
C ASN A 157 17.80 19.74 -15.96
N ILE A 158 16.99 18.88 -15.36
CA ILE A 158 15.75 18.37 -15.95
C ILE A 158 14.54 18.99 -15.23
N ILE A 159 13.59 19.49 -16.03
CA ILE A 159 12.27 19.92 -15.55
C ILE A 159 11.23 19.02 -16.22
N LYS A 160 10.64 18.11 -15.45
CA LYS A 160 9.55 17.24 -15.88
C LYS A 160 8.21 17.94 -15.62
N ASN A 161 7.58 18.47 -16.68
CA ASN A 161 6.38 19.31 -16.58
C ASN A 161 5.14 18.72 -17.27
N GLY A 162 5.30 17.69 -18.11
CA GLY A 162 4.19 16.98 -18.77
C GLY A 162 3.58 15.90 -17.91
N LEU A 163 2.35 15.45 -18.25
CA LEU A 163 1.67 14.33 -17.61
C LEU A 163 2.27 12.96 -17.97
N ASN A 164 3.16 12.94 -18.95
CA ASN A 164 3.78 11.72 -19.45
C ASN A 164 4.53 10.93 -18.37
N PHE A 165 4.64 9.63 -18.64
CA PHE A 165 5.42 8.67 -17.89
C PHE A 165 6.86 8.64 -18.43
N GLY A 166 7.85 8.81 -17.56
CA GLY A 166 9.25 8.80 -17.95
C GLY A 166 10.08 7.78 -17.20
N VAL A 167 11.09 7.21 -17.88
CA VAL A 167 12.09 6.33 -17.28
C VAL A 167 13.50 6.83 -17.60
N ILE A 168 14.35 6.94 -16.59
CA ILE A 168 15.80 7.11 -16.72
C ILE A 168 16.45 5.79 -16.30
N ALA A 169 16.79 4.95 -17.27
CA ALA A 169 17.23 3.57 -17.01
C ALA A 169 18.68 3.49 -16.48
N SER A 170 19.58 4.36 -16.99
CA SER A 170 20.95 4.42 -16.50
C SER A 170 21.58 5.81 -16.71
N ALA A 171 22.73 6.04 -16.11
CA ALA A 171 23.44 7.30 -16.22
C ALA A 171 24.95 7.10 -16.38
N SER A 172 25.59 8.10 -17.06
CA SER A 172 27.03 8.22 -17.16
C SER A 172 27.40 9.67 -16.86
N ASN A 173 27.94 9.92 -15.67
CA ASN A 173 28.35 11.26 -15.22
C ASN A 173 27.23 12.32 -15.27
N PHE A 174 25.98 11.93 -14.97
CA PHE A 174 24.90 12.90 -14.82
C PHE A 174 24.93 13.51 -13.42
N SER A 175 24.84 14.83 -13.34
CA SER A 175 24.88 15.60 -12.08
C SER A 175 23.90 16.78 -12.04
N GLY A 176 23.04 16.91 -13.05
CA GLY A 176 21.99 17.93 -13.09
C GLY A 176 20.90 17.68 -12.04
N ALA A 177 20.29 18.75 -11.53
CA ALA A 177 19.12 18.61 -10.66
C ALA A 177 17.88 18.22 -11.48
N ILE A 178 16.97 17.48 -10.83
CA ILE A 178 15.71 17.02 -11.42
C ILE A 178 14.55 17.66 -10.66
N ASN A 179 13.64 18.31 -11.39
CA ASN A 179 12.47 18.98 -10.84
C ASN A 179 11.20 18.42 -11.50
N ILE A 180 10.38 17.71 -10.73
CA ILE A 180 9.15 17.06 -11.19
C ILE A 180 7.97 17.94 -10.80
N LYS A 181 7.29 18.49 -11.79
CA LYS A 181 6.11 19.33 -11.63
C LYS A 181 4.82 18.62 -12.02
N ASN A 182 4.89 17.68 -12.96
CA ASN A 182 3.77 16.86 -13.38
C ASN A 182 4.22 15.49 -13.86
N GLY A 183 3.31 14.51 -13.71
CA GLY A 183 3.47 13.14 -14.18
C GLY A 183 4.49 12.34 -13.38
N LEU A 184 4.80 11.16 -13.86
CA LEU A 184 5.63 10.17 -13.18
C LEU A 184 7.03 10.11 -13.80
N LEU A 185 8.07 10.08 -12.96
CA LEU A 185 9.43 9.80 -13.38
C LEU A 185 10.01 8.64 -12.58
N ILE A 186 10.32 7.55 -13.27
CA ILE A 186 11.06 6.42 -12.69
C ILE A 186 12.56 6.64 -12.93
N ILE A 187 13.35 6.51 -11.86
CA ILE A 187 14.81 6.65 -11.90
C ILE A 187 15.43 5.35 -11.42
N ASP A 188 15.82 4.49 -12.37
CA ASP A 188 16.60 3.28 -12.11
C ASP A 188 18.11 3.53 -12.23
N ALA A 189 18.46 4.73 -12.66
CA ALA A 189 19.83 5.19 -12.80
C ALA A 189 20.52 5.50 -11.46
N ASN A 190 21.85 5.31 -11.41
CA ASN A 190 22.67 5.73 -10.27
C ASN A 190 23.17 7.17 -10.48
N ILE A 191 22.52 8.14 -9.84
CA ILE A 191 22.78 9.59 -9.95
C ILE A 191 22.86 10.27 -8.56
N PRO A 192 23.78 9.83 -7.67
CA PRO A 192 23.82 10.26 -6.26
C PRO A 192 24.08 11.76 -6.08
N GLY A 193 24.64 12.44 -7.08
CA GLY A 193 24.89 13.89 -7.07
C GLY A 193 23.70 14.73 -7.55
N SER A 194 22.62 14.12 -8.01
CA SER A 194 21.48 14.82 -8.62
C SER A 194 20.37 15.03 -7.60
N ALA A 195 20.24 16.25 -7.09
CA ALA A 195 19.12 16.60 -6.20
C ALA A 195 17.78 16.48 -6.95
N VAL A 196 16.77 15.94 -6.26
CA VAL A 196 15.42 15.76 -6.79
C VAL A 196 14.43 16.62 -6.00
N THR A 197 13.58 17.35 -6.73
CA THR A 197 12.46 18.08 -6.13
C THR A 197 11.17 17.63 -6.81
N VAL A 198 10.18 17.23 -6.01
CA VAL A 198 8.81 16.94 -6.46
C VAL A 198 7.92 18.04 -5.95
N ASN A 199 7.27 18.76 -6.87
CA ASN A 199 6.35 19.85 -6.54
C ASN A 199 5.22 19.91 -7.58
N GLY A 200 4.38 18.90 -7.56
CA GLY A 200 3.32 18.70 -8.53
C GLY A 200 2.01 18.29 -7.90
N ALA A 201 1.12 17.67 -8.67
CA ALA A 201 -0.16 17.19 -8.19
C ALA A 201 0.03 16.12 -7.10
N PRO A 202 -0.78 16.13 -6.02
CA PRO A 202 -0.77 15.07 -5.01
C PRO A 202 -1.00 13.69 -5.64
N VAL A 203 -0.43 12.66 -5.03
CA VAL A 203 -0.67 11.28 -5.44
C VAL A 203 -2.04 10.84 -4.96
N THR A 204 -2.78 10.19 -5.85
CA THR A 204 -4.10 9.58 -5.61
C THR A 204 -4.13 8.21 -6.28
N GLU A 205 -5.15 7.40 -6.04
CA GLU A 205 -5.36 6.10 -6.71
C GLU A 205 -5.38 6.21 -8.25
N THR A 206 -5.77 7.36 -8.79
CA THR A 206 -5.89 7.57 -10.23
C THR A 206 -4.70 8.29 -10.87
N GLY A 207 -3.68 8.66 -10.09
CA GLY A 207 -2.47 9.31 -10.59
C GLY A 207 -1.94 10.41 -9.68
N GLY A 208 -1.00 11.18 -10.19
CA GLY A 208 -0.31 12.25 -9.48
C GLY A 208 1.07 12.50 -10.05
N SER A 209 1.84 13.33 -9.35
CA SER A 209 3.24 13.60 -9.70
C SER A 209 4.15 12.87 -8.73
N ALA A 210 5.07 12.05 -9.22
CA ALA A 210 5.95 11.31 -8.34
C ALA A 210 7.32 11.00 -8.94
N VAL A 211 8.29 10.77 -8.06
CA VAL A 211 9.53 10.05 -8.36
C VAL A 211 9.45 8.66 -7.77
N LEU A 212 9.68 7.65 -8.61
CA LEU A 212 9.81 6.25 -8.22
C LEU A 212 11.14 5.70 -8.75
N GLY A 213 11.47 4.45 -8.46
CA GLY A 213 12.59 3.76 -9.09
C GLY A 213 13.35 2.84 -8.14
N THR A 214 14.39 2.20 -8.70
CA THR A 214 15.29 1.29 -7.99
C THR A 214 16.73 1.81 -7.97
N GLY A 215 16.94 3.03 -8.47
CA GLY A 215 18.24 3.66 -8.59
C GLY A 215 18.74 4.37 -7.33
N THR A 216 19.74 5.20 -7.52
CA THR A 216 20.26 6.10 -6.48
C THR A 216 20.13 7.54 -6.93
N ILE A 217 19.50 8.38 -6.13
CA ILE A 217 19.31 9.81 -6.38
C ILE A 217 19.99 10.63 -5.28
N GLY A 218 20.18 11.93 -5.50
CA GLY A 218 20.73 12.85 -4.50
C GLY A 218 19.69 13.26 -3.46
N ALA A 219 20.02 14.27 -2.66
CA ALA A 219 19.10 14.83 -1.67
C ALA A 219 17.75 15.15 -2.31
N THR A 220 16.67 14.73 -1.64
CA THR A 220 15.32 14.77 -2.21
C THR A 220 14.35 15.58 -1.35
N ASN A 221 13.61 16.47 -2.00
CA ASN A 221 12.59 17.30 -1.38
C ASN A 221 11.23 17.11 -2.08
N VAL A 222 10.26 16.50 -1.39
CA VAL A 222 8.88 16.33 -1.84
C VAL A 222 8.04 17.41 -1.20
N VAL A 223 7.80 18.50 -1.91
CA VAL A 223 6.95 19.62 -1.46
C VAL A 223 5.48 19.24 -1.61
N SER A 224 5.13 18.65 -2.76
CA SER A 224 3.82 18.12 -3.11
C SER A 224 4.00 17.04 -4.18
N GLY A 225 3.16 16.01 -4.17
CA GLY A 225 3.34 14.82 -5.01
C GLY A 225 3.94 13.67 -4.23
N GLY A 226 4.61 12.72 -4.87
CA GLY A 226 5.02 11.48 -4.22
C GLY A 226 6.48 11.08 -4.41
N ILE A 227 6.93 10.21 -3.51
CA ILE A 227 8.16 9.44 -3.61
C ILE A 227 7.87 7.99 -3.22
N GLY A 228 8.46 7.04 -3.94
CA GLY A 228 8.37 5.61 -3.65
C GLY A 228 9.50 4.83 -4.30
N ALA A 229 9.55 3.53 -4.05
CA ALA A 229 10.48 2.64 -4.71
C ALA A 229 9.77 1.79 -5.79
N GLY A 230 10.50 0.84 -6.40
CA GLY A 230 9.98 0.00 -7.47
C GLY A 230 10.02 0.64 -8.86
N SER A 231 9.91 -0.21 -9.86
CA SER A 231 9.93 0.18 -11.27
C SER A 231 8.90 -0.61 -12.07
N ILE A 232 8.79 -0.35 -13.38
CA ILE A 232 7.91 -1.14 -14.27
C ILE A 232 8.36 -2.60 -14.42
N THR A 233 9.61 -2.92 -14.09
CA THR A 233 10.19 -4.27 -14.22
C THR A 233 10.41 -4.97 -12.89
N ALA A 234 10.27 -4.23 -11.77
CA ALA A 234 10.41 -4.73 -10.41
C ALA A 234 9.21 -4.23 -9.59
N PRO A 235 8.26 -5.11 -9.25
CA PRO A 235 7.06 -4.70 -8.51
C PRO A 235 7.40 -4.04 -7.18
N THR A 236 8.34 -4.59 -6.42
CA THR A 236 8.94 -3.95 -5.24
C THR A 236 10.41 -3.61 -5.49
N GLY A 237 10.98 -2.70 -4.72
CA GLY A 237 12.38 -2.32 -4.90
C GLY A 237 12.93 -1.41 -3.82
N VAL A 238 14.19 -0.99 -4.02
CA VAL A 238 14.88 -0.07 -3.13
C VAL A 238 15.28 1.17 -3.91
N LEU A 239 14.72 2.33 -3.53
CA LEU A 239 15.19 3.64 -4.02
C LEU A 239 16.17 4.22 -3.00
N THR A 240 17.41 4.47 -3.40
CA THR A 240 18.41 5.06 -2.51
C THR A 240 18.47 6.58 -2.66
N VAL A 241 18.32 7.30 -1.57
CA VAL A 241 18.51 8.76 -1.48
C VAL A 241 19.87 9.03 -0.85
N GLN A 242 20.83 9.51 -1.67
CA GLN A 242 22.17 9.89 -1.20
C GLN A 242 22.14 11.34 -0.72
N GLY A 243 21.84 11.54 0.55
CA GLY A 243 21.61 12.82 1.22
C GLY A 243 20.27 12.87 1.90
N ASN A 244 19.82 14.05 2.29
CA ASN A 244 18.60 14.21 3.08
C ASN A 244 17.33 13.95 2.27
N LEU A 245 16.34 13.33 2.91
CA LEU A 245 14.97 13.23 2.44
C LEU A 245 14.05 14.15 3.26
N SER A 246 13.33 15.03 2.58
CA SER A 246 12.29 15.86 3.20
C SER A 246 10.98 15.65 2.48
N VAL A 247 9.92 15.28 3.21
CA VAL A 247 8.56 15.12 2.68
C VAL A 247 7.63 16.06 3.43
N GLY A 248 7.10 17.04 2.70
CA GLY A 248 6.22 18.07 3.24
C GLY A 248 4.77 17.58 3.47
N SER A 249 3.93 18.42 4.04
CA SER A 249 2.53 18.09 4.38
C SER A 249 1.63 17.80 3.16
N ASN A 250 2.02 18.20 1.96
CA ASN A 250 1.35 17.85 0.71
C ASN A 250 2.10 16.75 -0.06
N GLY A 251 3.14 16.20 0.55
CA GLY A 251 3.92 15.10 -0.01
C GLY A 251 3.39 13.75 0.44
N THR A 252 3.58 12.76 -0.40
CA THR A 252 3.15 11.37 -0.17
C THR A 252 4.36 10.43 -0.26
N VAL A 253 4.49 9.52 0.69
CA VAL A 253 5.34 8.35 0.58
C VAL A 253 4.48 7.20 0.08
N VAL A 254 4.83 6.63 -1.06
CA VAL A 254 4.11 5.53 -1.71
C VAL A 254 4.90 4.25 -1.48
N ILE A 255 4.27 3.27 -0.87
CA ILE A 255 4.89 1.98 -0.55
C ILE A 255 4.01 0.87 -1.09
N LYS A 256 4.59 -0.04 -1.86
CA LYS A 256 3.93 -1.28 -2.29
C LYS A 256 4.38 -2.43 -1.40
N ILE A 257 3.44 -3.31 -1.08
CA ILE A 257 3.68 -4.57 -0.38
C ILE A 257 3.10 -5.66 -1.29
N GLU A 258 3.94 -6.50 -1.85
CA GLU A 258 3.59 -7.47 -2.88
C GLU A 258 4.34 -8.78 -2.71
N SER A 259 3.84 -9.86 -3.34
CA SER A 259 4.54 -11.13 -3.43
C SER A 259 5.79 -11.02 -4.30
N GLY A 260 6.94 -11.32 -3.74
CA GLY A 260 8.23 -11.34 -4.42
C GLY A 260 8.87 -12.73 -4.43
N PRO A 261 10.06 -12.87 -5.03
CA PRO A 261 10.77 -14.16 -5.08
C PRO A 261 11.16 -14.73 -3.71
N GLY A 262 11.24 -13.89 -2.69
CA GLY A 262 11.57 -14.24 -1.29
C GLY A 262 10.37 -14.40 -0.36
N GLY A 263 9.14 -14.30 -0.89
CA GLY A 263 7.90 -14.19 -0.13
C GLY A 263 7.29 -12.80 -0.29
N ILE A 264 6.56 -12.33 0.71
CA ILE A 264 5.99 -10.97 0.66
C ILE A 264 7.09 -9.96 0.99
N GLU A 265 7.27 -9.00 0.10
CA GLU A 265 8.28 -7.95 0.14
C GLU A 265 7.62 -6.57 0.09
N ALA A 266 8.27 -5.55 0.64
CA ALA A 266 7.82 -4.17 0.57
C ALA A 266 8.83 -3.29 -0.17
N ASP A 267 8.33 -2.21 -0.76
CA ASP A 267 9.17 -1.10 -1.22
C ASP A 267 9.95 -0.51 -0.04
N ASN A 268 11.20 -0.12 -0.30
CA ASN A 268 12.05 0.53 0.68
C ASN A 268 12.69 1.80 0.11
N ILE A 269 12.63 2.89 0.85
CA ILE A 269 13.37 4.11 0.56
C ILE A 269 14.57 4.15 1.52
N LYS A 270 15.76 3.83 0.99
CA LYS A 270 17.00 3.90 1.78
C LYS A 270 17.58 5.30 1.73
N VAL A 271 17.75 5.94 2.89
CA VAL A 271 18.24 7.31 3.01
C VAL A 271 19.61 7.31 3.69
N ASN A 272 20.61 7.85 2.98
CA ASN A 272 21.95 8.07 3.53
C ASN A 272 22.09 9.56 3.91
N GLY A 273 21.38 9.97 4.97
CA GLY A 273 21.28 11.34 5.47
C GLY A 273 20.03 11.47 6.35
N THR A 274 19.61 12.67 6.70
CA THR A 274 18.47 12.90 7.59
C THR A 274 17.12 12.68 6.90
N VAL A 275 16.14 12.15 7.65
CA VAL A 275 14.76 12.01 7.19
C VAL A 275 13.85 12.97 7.95
N THR A 276 13.07 13.76 7.21
CA THR A 276 12.07 14.68 7.77
C THR A 276 10.70 14.42 7.15
N LEU A 277 9.74 14.03 8.00
CA LEU A 277 8.34 13.81 7.64
C LEU A 277 7.47 14.91 8.29
N SER A 278 7.10 15.92 7.51
CA SER A 278 6.35 17.07 8.03
C SER A 278 4.85 16.87 7.85
N ASN A 279 4.25 15.91 8.54
CA ASN A 279 2.86 15.48 8.33
C ASN A 279 2.59 15.04 6.88
N ALA A 280 3.53 14.36 6.27
CA ALA A 280 3.39 13.73 4.95
C ALA A 280 2.29 12.66 4.98
N THR A 281 1.71 12.34 3.83
CA THR A 281 0.80 11.19 3.69
C THR A 281 1.61 9.92 3.48
N LEU A 282 1.25 8.84 4.17
CA LEU A 282 1.70 7.49 3.82
C LEU A 282 0.58 6.83 3.00
N PHE A 283 0.92 6.30 1.84
CA PHE A 283 0.00 5.62 0.93
C PHE A 283 0.47 4.19 0.70
N PRO A 284 0.02 3.23 1.51
CA PRO A 284 0.34 1.83 1.32
C PRO A 284 -0.54 1.26 0.19
N LEU A 285 0.10 0.60 -0.77
CA LEU A 285 -0.53 -0.19 -1.82
C LEU A 285 -0.22 -1.65 -1.56
N SER A 286 -1.21 -2.51 -1.51
CA SER A 286 -1.03 -3.96 -1.52
C SER A 286 -1.79 -4.52 -2.73
N GLU A 287 -1.13 -5.34 -3.54
CA GLU A 287 -1.71 -5.94 -4.74
C GLU A 287 -1.57 -7.48 -4.75
N SER A 288 -1.19 -8.08 -3.61
CA SER A 288 -0.90 -9.51 -3.55
C SER A 288 -2.11 -10.31 -3.05
N ASP A 289 -2.37 -11.44 -3.71
CA ASP A 289 -3.33 -12.45 -3.24
C ASP A 289 -2.78 -13.28 -2.06
N GLU A 290 -1.51 -13.08 -1.67
CA GLU A 290 -0.88 -13.75 -0.55
C GLU A 290 -0.89 -12.82 0.66
N ASN A 291 -1.37 -13.32 1.79
CA ASN A 291 -1.39 -12.57 3.04
C ASN A 291 -0.05 -12.73 3.79
N PRO A 292 0.59 -11.61 4.21
CA PRO A 292 1.74 -11.69 5.10
C PRO A 292 1.33 -12.30 6.45
N SER A 293 2.28 -12.96 7.11
CA SER A 293 2.04 -13.52 8.44
C SER A 293 2.00 -12.42 9.50
N VAL A 294 1.10 -12.55 10.47
CA VAL A 294 1.07 -11.67 11.65
C VAL A 294 2.44 -11.63 12.33
N GLY A 295 2.90 -10.43 12.68
CA GLY A 295 4.25 -10.19 13.20
C GLY A 295 5.30 -9.96 12.12
N GLN A 296 5.01 -10.18 10.84
CA GLN A 296 5.93 -9.83 9.75
C GLN A 296 6.12 -8.32 9.70
N SER A 297 7.39 -7.90 9.60
CA SER A 297 7.77 -6.49 9.62
C SER A 297 8.40 -6.09 8.29
N PHE A 298 8.09 -4.87 7.84
CA PHE A 298 8.54 -4.26 6.59
C PHE A 298 9.20 -2.93 6.88
N GLU A 299 10.50 -2.83 6.62
CA GLU A 299 11.21 -1.55 6.65
C GLU A 299 10.87 -0.76 5.39
N ILE A 300 10.06 0.30 5.53
CA ILE A 300 9.61 1.13 4.40
C ILE A 300 10.47 2.37 4.17
N ILE A 301 11.14 2.85 5.22
CA ILE A 301 12.22 3.83 5.13
C ILE A 301 13.34 3.35 6.02
N THR A 302 14.50 3.04 5.42
CA THR A 302 15.74 2.74 6.14
C THR A 302 16.57 4.02 6.22
N ASN A 303 16.82 4.52 7.43
CA ASN A 303 17.66 5.69 7.69
C ASN A 303 19.07 5.26 8.10
N ASP A 304 20.10 5.95 7.66
CA ASP A 304 21.47 5.60 8.04
C ASP A 304 21.86 6.19 9.41
N GLY A 305 22.94 5.65 10.00
CA GLY A 305 23.53 6.20 11.21
C GLY A 305 22.66 6.07 12.47
N THR A 306 22.52 7.14 13.23
CA THR A 306 21.79 7.16 14.51
C THR A 306 20.88 8.37 14.68
N ASP A 307 20.71 9.18 13.65
CA ASP A 307 19.84 10.35 13.72
C ASP A 307 18.37 9.91 13.59
N PRO A 308 17.49 10.41 14.47
CA PRO A 308 16.10 9.98 14.47
C PRO A 308 15.32 10.55 13.27
N ILE A 309 14.27 9.83 12.86
CA ILE A 309 13.25 10.38 11.96
C ILE A 309 12.65 11.64 12.60
N SER A 310 12.66 12.75 11.88
CA SER A 310 12.06 14.01 12.33
C SER A 310 10.62 14.13 11.86
N GLY A 311 9.68 14.18 12.81
CA GLY A 311 8.24 14.23 12.51
C GLY A 311 7.63 12.86 12.26
N THR A 312 6.37 12.84 11.82
CA THR A 312 5.58 11.65 11.55
C THR A 312 4.73 11.84 10.29
N PHE A 313 4.10 10.81 9.81
CA PHE A 313 3.03 10.91 8.84
C PHE A 313 1.78 11.56 9.45
N VAL A 314 0.92 12.14 8.60
CA VAL A 314 -0.31 12.84 9.05
C VAL A 314 -1.24 11.85 9.74
N ASN A 315 -1.68 12.20 10.96
CA ASN A 315 -2.55 11.35 11.80
C ASN A 315 -2.00 9.96 12.12
N VAL A 316 -0.69 9.75 11.97
CA VAL A 316 -0.02 8.47 12.19
C VAL A 316 1.14 8.66 13.19
N PRO A 317 0.86 8.83 14.50
CA PRO A 317 1.90 8.90 15.52
C PRO A 317 2.64 7.57 15.71
N GLU A 318 3.70 7.56 16.52
CA GLU A 318 4.40 6.34 16.95
C GLU A 318 3.43 5.31 17.52
N GLY A 319 3.49 4.07 17.05
CA GLY A 319 2.64 2.97 17.46
C GLY A 319 1.24 2.96 16.85
N ALA A 320 0.89 3.92 16.00
CA ALA A 320 -0.42 3.98 15.34
C ALA A 320 -0.68 2.74 14.48
N ILE A 321 -1.96 2.38 14.35
CA ILE A 321 -2.43 1.33 13.47
C ILE A 321 -2.88 1.95 12.16
N LEU A 322 -2.41 1.37 11.07
CA LEU A 322 -2.74 1.71 9.69
C LEU A 322 -3.56 0.58 9.08
N ASN A 323 -4.69 0.93 8.50
CA ASN A 323 -5.47 -0.01 7.71
C ASN A 323 -4.97 0.03 6.28
N GLY A 324 -4.41 -1.08 5.83
CA GLY A 324 -4.00 -1.29 4.45
C GLY A 324 -5.17 -1.74 3.57
N SER A 325 -4.89 -1.92 2.30
CA SER A 325 -5.82 -2.61 1.38
C SER A 325 -5.99 -4.07 1.81
N PHE A 326 -7.12 -4.70 1.48
CA PHE A 326 -7.42 -6.12 1.75
C PHE A 326 -7.46 -6.52 3.24
N GLY A 327 -7.81 -5.62 4.14
CA GLY A 327 -8.02 -5.96 5.54
C GLY A 327 -6.78 -6.12 6.39
N LEU A 328 -5.66 -5.79 5.87
CA LEU A 328 -4.41 -5.86 6.61
C LEU A 328 -4.28 -4.65 7.53
N SER A 329 -3.94 -4.88 8.78
CA SER A 329 -3.64 -3.82 9.76
C SER A 329 -2.17 -3.84 10.12
N PHE A 330 -1.52 -2.69 10.00
CA PHE A 330 -0.10 -2.54 10.30
C PHE A 330 0.11 -1.59 11.47
N ARG A 331 0.94 -1.97 12.41
CA ARG A 331 1.47 -1.04 13.41
C ARG A 331 2.72 -0.38 12.87
N ILE A 332 2.78 0.96 12.93
CA ILE A 332 3.96 1.72 12.53
C ILE A 332 4.87 2.00 13.72
N THR A 333 6.17 1.96 13.48
CA THR A 333 7.18 2.57 14.37
C THR A 333 8.15 3.42 13.55
N TYR A 334 8.60 4.52 14.14
CA TYR A 334 9.66 5.38 13.59
C TYR A 334 11.02 5.11 14.28
N ARG A 335 11.08 4.02 15.04
CA ARG A 335 12.25 3.55 15.81
C ARG A 335 12.54 2.08 15.52
N GLY A 336 12.21 1.61 14.34
CA GLY A 336 12.45 0.25 13.90
C GLY A 336 13.90 0.00 13.52
N GLY A 337 14.19 -1.20 13.00
CA GLY A 337 15.50 -1.59 12.53
C GLY A 337 16.60 -1.42 13.59
N ASP A 338 17.55 -0.55 13.34
CA ASP A 338 18.62 -0.20 14.30
C ASP A 338 18.24 0.93 15.26
N GLY A 339 16.99 1.42 15.22
CA GLY A 339 16.42 2.40 16.16
C GLY A 339 15.98 3.72 15.54
N ASN A 340 16.10 3.90 14.25
CA ASN A 340 15.77 5.12 13.52
C ASN A 340 15.12 4.87 12.13
N ASP A 341 14.55 3.69 11.92
CA ASP A 341 13.85 3.31 10.69
C ASP A 341 12.34 3.45 10.83
N VAL A 342 11.63 3.61 9.71
CA VAL A 342 10.18 3.47 9.66
C VAL A 342 9.84 2.05 9.27
N VAL A 343 9.18 1.35 10.20
CA VAL A 343 8.79 -0.05 10.04
C VAL A 343 7.29 -0.20 10.19
N LEU A 344 6.68 -0.97 9.30
CA LEU A 344 5.32 -1.46 9.41
C LEU A 344 5.35 -2.92 9.85
N THR A 345 4.67 -3.25 10.93
CA THR A 345 4.50 -4.64 11.39
C THR A 345 3.05 -5.05 11.23
N LEU A 346 2.79 -6.13 10.50
CA LEU A 346 1.45 -6.67 10.38
C LEU A 346 0.96 -7.16 11.74
N ILE A 347 -0.20 -6.70 12.14
CA ILE A 347 -0.87 -7.11 13.38
C ILE A 347 -2.19 -7.77 13.06
N SER A 348 -2.62 -8.74 13.89
CA SER A 348 -4.01 -9.17 13.89
C SER A 348 -4.86 -8.05 14.45
N GLN A 349 -6.10 -7.93 13.97
CA GLN A 349 -7.08 -7.08 14.65
C GLN A 349 -7.38 -7.70 16.01
N ALA A 350 -7.07 -7.00 17.09
CA ALA A 350 -7.44 -7.47 18.42
C ALA A 350 -8.96 -7.41 18.56
N LYS A 351 -9.57 -8.57 18.81
CA LYS A 351 -10.99 -8.61 19.18
C LYS A 351 -11.15 -7.95 20.55
N PHE A 352 -12.26 -7.25 20.76
CA PHE A 352 -12.59 -6.59 22.03
C PHE A 352 -11.66 -5.42 22.41
N ASP A 353 -11.11 -4.75 21.41
CA ASP A 353 -10.34 -3.51 21.52
C ASP A 353 -11.31 -2.33 21.31
N PHE A 354 -11.68 -1.63 22.39
CA PHE A 354 -12.62 -0.50 22.35
C PHE A 354 -11.92 0.86 22.16
N ASP A 355 -10.62 0.96 22.46
CA ASP A 355 -9.88 2.21 22.28
C ASP A 355 -8.98 2.25 21.03
N GLY A 356 -8.79 1.11 20.36
CA GLY A 356 -8.08 1.01 19.08
C GLY A 356 -6.56 1.02 19.23
N ASP A 357 -6.02 0.53 20.37
CA ASP A 357 -4.59 0.46 20.62
C ASP A 357 -3.96 -0.87 20.16
N GLY A 358 -4.77 -1.77 19.58
CA GLY A 358 -4.39 -3.10 19.11
C GLY A 358 -4.25 -4.13 20.20
N LYS A 359 -4.85 -3.90 21.37
CA LYS A 359 -4.95 -4.86 22.48
C LYS A 359 -6.39 -5.03 22.88
N SER A 360 -6.72 -6.23 23.34
CA SER A 360 -8.04 -6.47 23.91
C SER A 360 -8.19 -5.77 25.27
N ASP A 361 -9.35 -5.15 25.47
CA ASP A 361 -9.67 -4.48 26.73
C ASP A 361 -10.30 -5.44 27.74
N VAL A 362 -10.09 -5.15 29.01
CA VAL A 362 -10.81 -5.84 30.10
C VAL A 362 -12.20 -5.23 30.22
N ALA A 363 -13.23 -5.95 29.74
CA ALA A 363 -14.58 -5.41 29.64
C ALA A 363 -15.66 -6.39 30.06
N VAL A 364 -16.72 -5.90 30.72
CA VAL A 364 -17.88 -6.67 31.17
C VAL A 364 -19.18 -6.01 30.77
N PHE A 365 -20.18 -6.83 30.44
CA PHE A 365 -21.58 -6.41 30.37
C PHE A 365 -22.29 -6.77 31.68
N ARG A 366 -22.99 -5.80 32.24
CA ARG A 366 -23.80 -6.00 33.48
C ARG A 366 -25.31 -6.10 33.14
N PRO A 367 -25.88 -7.31 33.11
CA PRO A 367 -27.29 -7.47 32.73
C PRO A 367 -28.28 -6.75 33.66
N SER A 368 -27.92 -6.58 34.94
CA SER A 368 -28.82 -5.95 35.92
C SER A 368 -29.17 -4.50 35.66
N ASN A 369 -28.34 -3.79 34.87
CA ASN A 369 -28.55 -2.40 34.51
C ASN A 369 -28.33 -2.12 33.01
N GLY A 370 -28.00 -3.12 32.18
CA GLY A 370 -27.77 -3.00 30.75
C GLY A 370 -26.56 -2.15 30.42
N THR A 371 -25.51 -2.19 31.23
CA THR A 371 -24.33 -1.32 31.09
C THR A 371 -23.10 -2.15 30.72
N TRP A 372 -22.36 -1.66 29.74
CA TRP A 372 -21.01 -2.07 29.39
C TRP A 372 -20.02 -1.29 30.24
N TYR A 373 -19.06 -1.96 30.80
CA TYR A 373 -17.97 -1.37 31.55
C TYR A 373 -16.65 -1.84 30.95
N GLU A 374 -15.76 -0.91 30.68
CA GLU A 374 -14.52 -1.13 29.97
C GLU A 374 -13.35 -0.50 30.71
N MET A 375 -12.25 -1.21 30.79
CA MET A 375 -10.95 -0.69 31.23
C MET A 375 -10.04 -0.71 30.02
N LEU A 376 -9.85 0.47 29.43
CA LEU A 376 -9.14 0.68 28.18
C LEU A 376 -7.64 0.43 28.34
N SER A 377 -7.09 -0.47 27.52
CA SER A 377 -5.70 -0.96 27.65
C SER A 377 -4.66 0.12 27.33
N GLY A 378 -4.92 0.97 26.34
CA GLY A 378 -4.01 2.05 25.93
C GLY A 378 -3.87 3.17 26.93
N SER A 379 -4.95 3.54 27.59
CA SER A 379 -4.97 4.67 28.53
C SER A 379 -5.07 4.26 30.00
N GLY A 380 -5.51 3.04 30.29
CA GLY A 380 -5.88 2.59 31.64
C GLY A 380 -7.14 3.27 32.18
N ASN A 381 -7.86 4.01 31.36
CA ASN A 381 -9.06 4.71 31.76
C ASN A 381 -10.26 3.77 31.88
N PHE A 382 -11.19 4.14 32.76
CA PHE A 382 -12.48 3.48 32.88
C PHE A 382 -13.50 4.16 31.96
N ALA A 383 -14.24 3.35 31.21
CA ALA A 383 -15.42 3.78 30.45
C ALA A 383 -16.66 3.01 30.88
N GLY A 384 -17.82 3.59 30.72
CA GLY A 384 -19.11 2.93 31.00
C GLY A 384 -20.21 3.47 30.11
N GLN A 385 -20.87 2.56 29.38
CA GLN A 385 -21.93 2.88 28.43
C GLN A 385 -23.18 2.04 28.71
N GLN A 386 -24.28 2.70 29.04
CA GLN A 386 -25.56 2.00 29.16
C GLN A 386 -26.12 1.70 27.76
N PHE A 387 -26.12 0.43 27.39
CA PHE A 387 -26.60 -0.02 26.10
C PHE A 387 -27.04 -1.48 26.13
N GLY A 388 -28.32 -1.71 25.97
CA GLY A 388 -28.93 -3.05 26.02
C GLY A 388 -29.86 -3.29 27.21
N GLU A 389 -30.43 -4.47 27.27
CA GLU A 389 -31.33 -4.97 28.30
C GLU A 389 -30.80 -6.32 28.84
N ALA A 390 -31.33 -6.73 30.01
CA ALA A 390 -30.90 -7.96 30.68
C ALA A 390 -31.01 -9.22 29.82
N THR A 391 -31.96 -9.24 28.89
CA THR A 391 -32.27 -10.40 28.02
C THR A 391 -31.51 -10.36 26.68
N ASP A 392 -30.84 -9.27 26.40
CA ASP A 392 -30.10 -9.13 25.16
C ASP A 392 -28.86 -10.04 25.14
N LYS A 393 -28.48 -10.48 23.96
CA LYS A 393 -27.23 -11.17 23.71
C LYS A 393 -26.19 -10.14 23.28
N ILE A 394 -25.08 -10.06 23.98
CA ILE A 394 -23.96 -9.17 23.61
C ILE A 394 -23.32 -9.67 22.32
N THR A 395 -23.00 -8.73 21.41
CA THR A 395 -22.45 -9.01 20.08
C THR A 395 -21.36 -8.02 19.71
N PRO A 396 -20.29 -7.90 20.55
CA PRO A 396 -19.21 -6.97 20.31
C PRO A 396 -18.47 -7.30 19.00
N ALA A 397 -18.33 -6.35 18.11
CA ALA A 397 -17.55 -6.47 16.87
C ALA A 397 -17.36 -5.07 16.27
N ASP A 398 -16.47 -4.92 15.32
CA ASP A 398 -16.32 -3.69 14.54
C ASP A 398 -17.31 -3.70 13.36
N PHE A 399 -18.43 -2.96 13.48
CA PHE A 399 -19.48 -2.90 12.45
C PHE A 399 -19.31 -1.69 11.51
N ASP A 400 -18.43 -0.75 11.83
CA ASP A 400 -18.23 0.44 11.00
C ASP A 400 -16.84 0.57 10.36
N GLY A 401 -15.92 -0.35 10.69
CA GLY A 401 -14.62 -0.48 10.02
C GLY A 401 -13.58 0.53 10.52
N ASP A 402 -13.70 1.00 11.77
CA ASP A 402 -12.73 1.92 12.36
C ASP A 402 -11.66 1.21 13.21
N ASN A 403 -11.66 -0.15 13.19
CA ASN A 403 -10.82 -1.05 13.98
C ASN A 403 -11.00 -0.97 15.50
N LYS A 404 -12.11 -0.45 15.95
CA LYS A 404 -12.52 -0.52 17.34
C LYS A 404 -13.72 -1.40 17.48
N THR A 405 -13.79 -2.06 18.62
CA THR A 405 -14.98 -2.86 18.93
C THR A 405 -16.16 -1.96 19.24
N ASP A 406 -17.26 -2.13 18.51
CA ASP A 406 -18.52 -1.46 18.79
C ASP A 406 -19.29 -2.13 19.93
N VAL A 407 -19.99 -1.32 20.69
CA VAL A 407 -20.97 -1.81 21.69
C VAL A 407 -22.23 -2.25 20.96
N ALA A 408 -22.52 -3.53 20.96
CA ALA A 408 -23.65 -4.06 20.21
C ALA A 408 -24.38 -5.20 20.93
N VAL A 409 -25.68 -5.29 20.69
CA VAL A 409 -26.54 -6.36 21.24
C VAL A 409 -27.53 -6.87 20.19
N PHE A 410 -27.82 -8.17 20.24
CA PHE A 410 -28.96 -8.78 19.57
C PHE A 410 -30.10 -8.98 20.56
N ARG A 411 -31.28 -8.49 20.23
CA ARG A 411 -32.48 -8.64 21.04
C ARG A 411 -33.36 -9.77 20.52
N PRO A 412 -33.38 -10.95 21.17
CA PRO A 412 -34.14 -12.09 20.68
C PRO A 412 -35.65 -11.84 20.57
N SER A 413 -36.23 -11.02 21.46
CA SER A 413 -37.68 -10.78 21.52
C SER A 413 -38.26 -10.15 20.25
N ASN A 414 -37.45 -9.40 19.49
CA ASN A 414 -37.87 -8.74 18.25
C ASN A 414 -36.95 -9.01 17.06
N GLY A 415 -35.87 -9.81 17.23
CA GLY A 415 -34.92 -10.13 16.18
C GLY A 415 -34.11 -8.94 15.68
N THR A 416 -33.88 -7.93 16.53
CA THR A 416 -33.21 -6.68 16.16
C THR A 416 -31.82 -6.62 16.75
N TRP A 417 -30.87 -6.20 15.90
CA TRP A 417 -29.53 -5.81 16.27
C TRP A 417 -29.51 -4.32 16.58
N TYR A 418 -28.93 -3.97 17.70
CA TYR A 418 -28.69 -2.59 18.12
C TYR A 418 -27.19 -2.42 18.26
N GLN A 419 -26.65 -1.36 17.65
CA GLN A 419 -25.22 -1.03 17.61
C GLN A 419 -25.02 0.42 18.02
N LEU A 420 -24.04 0.67 18.84
CA LEU A 420 -23.48 1.99 19.12
C LEU A 420 -22.07 1.99 18.54
N ARG A 421 -21.93 2.54 17.35
CA ARG A 421 -20.72 2.51 16.55
C ARG A 421 -19.68 3.50 17.07
N SER A 422 -18.43 3.05 17.19
CA SER A 422 -17.32 3.78 17.83
C SER A 422 -16.91 5.03 17.08
N SER A 423 -16.94 5.06 15.73
CA SER A 423 -16.53 6.17 14.87
C SER A 423 -17.42 7.41 14.96
N GLY A 424 -18.04 7.68 16.04
CA GLY A 424 -18.84 8.90 16.24
C GLY A 424 -19.99 8.69 17.20
N ASN A 425 -19.96 7.62 17.96
CA ASN A 425 -21.05 7.21 18.89
C ASN A 425 -22.42 7.19 18.19
N THR A 426 -22.43 6.68 16.94
CA THR A 426 -23.64 6.67 16.13
C THR A 426 -24.49 5.44 16.42
N PHE A 427 -25.77 5.67 16.75
CA PHE A 427 -26.73 4.60 16.95
C PHE A 427 -27.20 4.02 15.60
N TYR A 428 -27.13 2.70 15.48
CA TYR A 428 -27.69 1.96 14.35
C TYR A 428 -28.54 0.79 14.83
N ALA A 429 -29.65 0.51 14.14
CA ALA A 429 -30.49 -0.64 14.44
C ALA A 429 -31.01 -1.28 13.16
N VAL A 430 -30.99 -2.61 13.11
CA VAL A 430 -31.48 -3.39 11.98
C VAL A 430 -32.16 -4.65 12.46
N GLN A 431 -33.35 -4.92 11.91
CA GLN A 431 -34.07 -6.17 12.19
C GLN A 431 -33.54 -7.27 11.28
N PHE A 432 -32.81 -8.22 11.87
CA PHE A 432 -32.28 -9.38 11.16
C PHE A 432 -32.15 -10.57 12.11
N GLY A 433 -33.08 -11.47 12.04
CA GLY A 433 -33.18 -12.63 12.91
C GLY A 433 -34.59 -12.82 13.46
N VAL A 434 -34.75 -13.87 14.22
CA VAL A 434 -35.98 -14.20 14.94
C VAL A 434 -35.65 -14.72 16.33
N ASN A 435 -36.65 -14.86 17.16
CA ASN A 435 -36.47 -15.46 18.49
C ASN A 435 -35.94 -16.90 18.38
N GLY A 436 -34.93 -17.23 19.15
CA GLY A 436 -34.21 -18.50 19.11
C GLY A 436 -32.97 -18.53 18.25
N ASP A 437 -32.74 -17.52 17.43
CA ASP A 437 -31.49 -17.38 16.68
C ASP A 437 -30.31 -17.10 17.62
N ILE A 438 -29.11 -17.54 17.21
CA ILE A 438 -27.83 -17.30 17.89
C ILE A 438 -27.05 -16.31 17.05
N PRO A 439 -26.72 -15.12 17.58
CA PRO A 439 -25.92 -14.14 16.84
C PRO A 439 -24.48 -14.63 16.68
N VAL A 440 -23.92 -14.42 15.49
CA VAL A 440 -22.58 -14.85 15.08
C VAL A 440 -21.94 -13.81 14.13
N PRO A 441 -21.76 -12.56 14.60
CA PRO A 441 -21.16 -11.54 13.76
C PRO A 441 -19.72 -11.91 13.39
N ASN A 442 -19.36 -11.69 12.14
CA ASN A 442 -18.00 -11.79 11.63
C ASN A 442 -17.94 -11.07 10.27
N ASP A 443 -16.76 -10.74 9.78
CA ASP A 443 -16.60 -10.30 8.40
C ASP A 443 -16.65 -11.52 7.48
N PHE A 444 -17.72 -11.68 6.71
CA PHE A 444 -17.90 -12.78 5.77
C PHE A 444 -17.71 -12.35 4.31
N ASP A 445 -17.46 -11.05 4.04
CA ASP A 445 -17.30 -10.54 2.68
C ASP A 445 -16.00 -9.76 2.44
N GLY A 446 -15.17 -9.56 3.48
CA GLY A 446 -13.82 -9.03 3.37
C GLY A 446 -13.76 -7.51 3.27
N ASP A 447 -14.79 -6.80 3.74
CA ASP A 447 -14.79 -5.33 3.74
C ASP A 447 -14.27 -4.72 5.07
N ASN A 448 -13.73 -5.57 5.96
CA ASN A 448 -13.24 -5.23 7.31
C ASN A 448 -14.30 -4.71 8.28
N ARG A 449 -15.55 -5.00 8.01
CA ARG A 449 -16.66 -4.73 8.92
C ARG A 449 -17.32 -6.02 9.29
N ALA A 450 -17.72 -6.14 10.54
CA ALA A 450 -18.51 -7.28 10.94
C ALA A 450 -19.89 -7.24 10.27
N ASP A 451 -20.24 -8.33 9.64
CA ASP A 451 -21.59 -8.57 9.11
C ASP A 451 -22.57 -8.93 10.22
N VAL A 452 -23.81 -8.55 10.05
CA VAL A 452 -24.89 -9.01 10.90
C VAL A 452 -25.26 -10.43 10.50
N ALA A 453 -25.02 -11.40 11.39
CA ALA A 453 -25.28 -12.81 11.08
C ALA A 453 -25.88 -13.59 12.25
N VAL A 454 -26.73 -14.55 11.93
CA VAL A 454 -27.36 -15.46 12.92
C VAL A 454 -27.30 -16.90 12.45
N PHE A 455 -27.06 -17.81 13.39
CA PHE A 455 -27.32 -19.23 13.23
C PHE A 455 -28.71 -19.55 13.75
N ARG A 456 -29.52 -20.25 12.97
CA ARG A 456 -30.85 -20.68 13.33
C ARG A 456 -30.89 -22.17 13.68
N PRO A 457 -30.92 -22.54 14.97
CA PRO A 457 -30.87 -23.94 15.36
C PRO A 457 -32.03 -24.77 14.81
N SER A 458 -33.21 -24.18 14.65
CA SER A 458 -34.42 -24.92 14.21
C SER A 458 -34.30 -25.54 12.82
N ASN A 459 -33.42 -25.00 11.95
CA ASN A 459 -33.21 -25.53 10.61
C ASN A 459 -31.71 -25.69 10.24
N GLY A 460 -30.79 -25.41 11.17
CA GLY A 460 -29.37 -25.55 10.98
C GLY A 460 -28.79 -24.59 9.90
N THR A 461 -29.40 -23.40 9.76
CA THR A 461 -29.02 -22.45 8.70
C THR A 461 -28.40 -21.20 9.29
N TRP A 462 -27.30 -20.78 8.64
CA TRP A 462 -26.64 -19.50 8.84
C TRP A 462 -27.28 -18.48 7.91
N TYR A 463 -27.69 -17.35 8.46
CA TYR A 463 -28.19 -16.19 7.72
C TYR A 463 -27.23 -15.04 7.94
N GLN A 464 -26.82 -14.36 6.88
CA GLN A 464 -25.86 -13.27 6.88
C GLN A 464 -26.45 -12.09 6.11
N MET A 465 -26.26 -10.89 6.62
CA MET A 465 -26.50 -9.63 5.91
C MET A 465 -25.18 -8.90 5.81
N ARG A 466 -24.62 -8.89 4.59
CA ARG A 466 -23.29 -8.38 4.26
C ARG A 466 -23.24 -6.86 4.42
N SER A 467 -22.17 -6.35 5.06
CA SER A 467 -21.96 -4.92 5.32
C SER A 467 -21.70 -4.12 4.04
N SER A 468 -20.99 -4.68 3.06
CA SER A 468 -20.63 -4.00 1.80
C SER A 468 -21.81 -3.66 0.88
N GLY A 469 -23.00 -4.16 1.12
CA GLY A 469 -24.15 -3.89 0.24
C GLY A 469 -25.50 -4.32 0.78
N ASN A 470 -25.57 -4.69 2.06
CA ASN A 470 -26.77 -5.23 2.71
C ASN A 470 -27.37 -6.46 2.00
N GLN A 471 -26.54 -7.21 1.25
CA GLN A 471 -26.96 -8.43 0.58
C GLN A 471 -27.18 -9.53 1.61
N GLN A 472 -28.26 -10.29 1.44
CA GLN A 472 -28.60 -11.39 2.33
C GLN A 472 -28.18 -12.73 1.73
N PHE A 473 -27.50 -13.54 2.55
CA PHE A 473 -27.08 -14.89 2.22
C PHE A 473 -27.63 -15.88 3.23
N ALA A 474 -27.87 -17.10 2.79
CA ALA A 474 -28.28 -18.19 3.64
C ALA A 474 -27.56 -19.47 3.23
N GLN A 475 -26.92 -20.13 4.20
CA GLN A 475 -26.21 -21.39 4.01
C GLN A 475 -26.65 -22.38 5.08
N GLN A 476 -27.20 -23.52 4.66
CA GLN A 476 -27.45 -24.60 5.59
C GLN A 476 -26.15 -25.31 5.96
N PHE A 477 -25.75 -25.17 7.21
CA PHE A 477 -24.55 -25.79 7.77
C PHE A 477 -24.75 -25.96 9.28
N GLY A 478 -25.22 -27.11 9.69
CA GLY A 478 -25.51 -27.43 11.08
C GLY A 478 -26.86 -28.12 11.29
N GLN A 479 -27.20 -28.31 12.55
CA GLN A 479 -28.46 -28.87 13.01
C GLN A 479 -28.82 -28.34 14.40
N ASN A 480 -30.01 -28.69 14.88
CA ASN A 480 -30.41 -28.31 16.23
C ASN A 480 -29.49 -28.93 17.30
N GLY A 481 -29.07 -28.12 18.26
CA GLY A 481 -28.14 -28.51 19.33
C GLY A 481 -26.67 -28.25 19.01
N ASP A 482 -26.32 -27.77 17.80
CA ASP A 482 -24.99 -27.30 17.49
C ASP A 482 -24.69 -25.99 18.17
N GLN A 483 -23.42 -25.78 18.49
CA GLN A 483 -22.86 -24.52 18.99
C GLN A 483 -22.13 -23.82 17.82
N PRO A 484 -22.70 -22.75 17.26
CA PRO A 484 -22.01 -21.99 16.22
C PRO A 484 -20.85 -21.18 16.81
N LEU A 485 -19.78 -21.05 16.06
CA LEU A 485 -18.57 -20.37 16.47
C LEU A 485 -18.15 -19.37 15.39
N VAL A 486 -17.39 -18.36 15.76
CA VAL A 486 -16.86 -17.38 14.84
C VAL A 486 -15.33 -17.49 14.75
N GLY A 487 -14.78 -17.44 13.55
CA GLY A 487 -13.34 -17.50 13.31
C GLY A 487 -13.03 -17.54 11.83
N ASP A 488 -11.78 -17.28 11.51
CA ASP A 488 -11.13 -17.51 10.23
C ASP A 488 -10.18 -18.70 10.43
N PHE A 489 -10.58 -19.90 10.00
CA PHE A 489 -9.82 -21.14 10.24
C PHE A 489 -8.92 -21.54 9.07
N ASP A 490 -9.06 -20.91 7.90
CA ASP A 490 -8.20 -21.13 6.74
C ASP A 490 -7.23 -19.96 6.48
N GLY A 491 -7.43 -18.79 7.13
CA GLY A 491 -6.52 -17.66 7.10
C GLY A 491 -6.67 -16.78 5.87
N ASP A 492 -7.87 -16.77 5.27
CA ASP A 492 -8.16 -15.97 4.09
C ASP A 492 -8.71 -14.55 4.43
N GLY A 493 -8.79 -14.22 5.71
CA GLY A 493 -9.33 -12.95 6.21
C GLY A 493 -10.85 -12.91 6.31
N LEU A 494 -11.56 -13.96 5.89
CA LEU A 494 -13.01 -14.04 5.93
C LEU A 494 -13.48 -14.93 7.07
N GLY A 495 -14.67 -14.67 7.56
CA GLY A 495 -15.32 -15.53 8.55
C GLY A 495 -15.78 -16.86 7.97
N ASP A 496 -15.35 -17.96 8.61
CA ASP A 496 -15.79 -19.30 8.28
C ASP A 496 -17.10 -19.69 8.99
N LEU A 497 -17.87 -20.59 8.40
CA LEU A 497 -18.97 -21.22 9.10
C LEU A 497 -18.44 -22.37 9.93
N SER A 498 -18.57 -22.28 11.24
CA SER A 498 -18.05 -23.30 12.14
C SER A 498 -19.02 -23.68 13.25
N ILE A 499 -19.07 -24.95 13.58
CA ILE A 499 -19.90 -25.48 14.67
C ILE A 499 -19.12 -26.48 15.51
N PHE A 500 -19.42 -26.50 16.80
CA PHE A 500 -18.97 -27.51 17.72
C PHE A 500 -20.14 -28.41 18.12
N ARG A 501 -19.95 -29.74 18.06
CA ARG A 501 -20.96 -30.76 18.41
C ARG A 501 -20.33 -31.97 19.09
N ASN A 502 -20.60 -32.18 20.34
CA ASN A 502 -20.18 -33.38 21.09
C ASN A 502 -18.66 -33.70 20.98
N GLY A 503 -17.81 -32.66 21.02
CA GLY A 503 -16.36 -32.83 20.90
C GLY A 503 -15.82 -32.86 19.46
N PHE A 504 -16.68 -32.65 18.47
CA PHE A 504 -16.28 -32.51 17.06
C PHE A 504 -16.48 -31.08 16.59
N TRP A 505 -15.49 -30.59 15.85
CA TRP A 505 -15.50 -29.34 15.10
C TRP A 505 -15.84 -29.61 13.65
N TYR A 506 -16.78 -28.89 13.11
CA TYR A 506 -17.13 -28.91 11.69
C TYR A 506 -16.91 -27.53 11.14
N LEU A 507 -16.08 -27.43 10.10
CA LEU A 507 -15.66 -26.18 9.48
C LEU A 507 -16.05 -26.19 8.00
N PHE A 508 -16.57 -25.08 7.52
CA PHE A 508 -16.86 -24.85 6.11
C PHE A 508 -16.16 -23.55 5.72
N GLU A 509 -15.01 -23.73 5.08
CA GLU A 509 -14.06 -22.67 4.75
C GLU A 509 -14.66 -21.67 3.74
N SER A 510 -14.37 -20.39 3.94
CA SER A 510 -15.04 -19.29 3.24
C SER A 510 -14.64 -19.18 1.76
N THR A 511 -13.37 -19.32 1.40
CA THR A 511 -12.85 -19.22 0.03
C THR A 511 -12.84 -20.57 -0.67
N SER A 512 -12.24 -21.57 -0.06
CA SER A 512 -12.09 -22.91 -0.65
C SER A 512 -13.40 -23.65 -0.80
N LYS A 513 -14.42 -23.28 0.01
CA LYS A 513 -15.69 -24.02 0.19
C LYS A 513 -15.46 -25.47 0.65
N ALA A 514 -14.29 -25.74 1.22
CA ALA A 514 -13.94 -27.04 1.71
C ALA A 514 -14.66 -27.34 3.03
N PHE A 515 -15.05 -28.59 3.19
CA PHE A 515 -15.57 -29.11 4.45
C PHE A 515 -14.48 -29.85 5.20
N ARG A 516 -14.29 -29.52 6.49
CA ARG A 516 -13.34 -30.18 7.37
C ARG A 516 -14.00 -30.57 8.69
N GLY A 517 -13.84 -31.82 9.11
CA GLY A 517 -14.27 -32.30 10.42
C GLY A 517 -13.05 -32.66 11.27
N VAL A 518 -12.98 -32.15 12.51
CA VAL A 518 -11.88 -32.41 13.44
C VAL A 518 -12.44 -32.86 14.77
N GLN A 519 -12.01 -34.04 15.26
CA GLN A 519 -12.35 -34.50 16.61
C GLN A 519 -11.35 -33.87 17.60
N PHE A 520 -11.82 -32.89 18.37
CA PHE A 520 -11.01 -32.24 19.39
C PHE A 520 -11.91 -31.69 20.51
N GLY A 521 -11.87 -32.34 21.64
CA GLY A 521 -12.70 -32.05 22.82
C GLY A 521 -13.56 -33.19 23.25
N ASN A 522 -14.33 -32.95 24.32
CA ASN A 522 -15.37 -33.81 24.86
C ASN A 522 -16.75 -33.09 24.71
N PRO A 523 -17.86 -33.82 24.84
CA PRO A 523 -19.19 -33.22 24.73
C PRO A 523 -19.49 -32.09 25.73
N THR A 524 -18.78 -32.07 26.87
CA THR A 524 -18.96 -31.08 27.95
C THR A 524 -17.95 -29.94 27.91
N ASP A 525 -16.98 -29.98 27.00
CA ASP A 525 -15.98 -28.94 26.87
C ASP A 525 -16.61 -27.67 26.27
N LYS A 526 -16.07 -26.51 26.64
CA LYS A 526 -16.45 -25.22 26.05
C LYS A 526 -15.47 -24.87 24.95
N PRO A 527 -15.94 -24.70 23.71
CA PRO A 527 -15.06 -24.21 22.63
C PRO A 527 -14.67 -22.76 22.88
N VAL A 528 -13.39 -22.44 22.64
CA VAL A 528 -12.79 -21.11 22.78
C VAL A 528 -11.84 -20.83 21.62
N PRO A 529 -12.35 -20.78 20.36
CA PRO A 529 -11.52 -20.56 19.19
C PRO A 529 -10.85 -19.19 19.24
N ALA A 530 -9.54 -19.17 18.97
CA ALA A 530 -8.73 -17.96 18.85
C ALA A 530 -7.40 -18.31 18.19
N ASP A 531 -6.63 -17.33 17.73
CA ASP A 531 -5.27 -17.54 17.23
C ASP A 531 -4.29 -17.54 18.42
N PHE A 532 -3.88 -18.72 18.87
CA PHE A 532 -2.95 -18.88 20.01
C PHE A 532 -1.49 -18.96 19.59
N ASP A 533 -1.21 -19.18 18.32
CA ASP A 533 0.17 -19.32 17.85
C ASP A 533 0.65 -18.17 16.95
N GLY A 534 -0.26 -17.24 16.58
CA GLY A 534 0.06 -16.00 15.87
C GLY A 534 0.29 -16.18 14.38
N ASP A 535 -0.33 -17.20 13.77
CA ASP A 535 -0.22 -17.48 12.34
C ASP A 535 -1.34 -16.81 11.50
N GLY A 536 -2.19 -16.02 12.16
CA GLY A 536 -3.33 -15.34 11.53
C GLY A 536 -4.57 -16.21 11.35
N LYS A 537 -4.52 -17.50 11.72
CA LYS A 537 -5.64 -18.43 11.65
C LYS A 537 -6.22 -18.72 13.01
N THR A 538 -7.51 -18.97 13.03
CA THR A 538 -8.17 -19.38 14.26
C THR A 538 -7.82 -20.84 14.60
N ASP A 539 -7.24 -21.06 15.78
CA ASP A 539 -6.96 -22.38 16.32
C ASP A 539 -8.20 -23.03 16.89
N ILE A 540 -8.21 -24.35 16.85
CA ILE A 540 -9.22 -25.16 17.51
C ILE A 540 -8.86 -25.31 19.00
N ALA A 541 -9.68 -24.76 19.88
CA ALA A 541 -9.40 -24.79 21.32
C ALA A 541 -10.65 -25.05 22.17
N VAL A 542 -10.44 -25.75 23.28
CA VAL A 542 -11.51 -26.04 24.24
C VAL A 542 -11.05 -25.83 25.68
N VAL A 543 -11.97 -25.45 26.55
CA VAL A 543 -11.77 -25.40 27.99
C VAL A 543 -12.57 -26.53 28.64
N ARG A 544 -11.90 -27.36 29.44
CA ARG A 544 -12.48 -28.43 30.22
C ARG A 544 -12.42 -28.08 31.69
N ALA A 545 -13.59 -27.94 32.31
CA ALA A 545 -13.72 -27.78 33.74
C ALA A 545 -13.60 -29.12 34.45
N ASP A 546 -12.67 -29.24 35.38
CA ASP A 546 -12.59 -30.39 36.31
C ASP A 546 -13.09 -29.95 37.68
N SER A 547 -14.32 -30.35 37.98
CA SER A 547 -14.98 -30.03 39.26
C SER A 547 -14.42 -30.80 40.47
N VAL A 548 -13.72 -31.92 40.24
CA VAL A 548 -13.13 -32.74 41.30
C VAL A 548 -11.95 -32.08 41.93
N VAL A 549 -11.06 -31.51 41.08
CA VAL A 549 -9.89 -30.78 41.55
C VAL A 549 -10.06 -29.25 41.46
N ASN A 550 -11.26 -28.78 41.07
CA ASN A 550 -11.64 -27.38 40.90
C ASN A 550 -10.67 -26.60 40.01
N GLN A 551 -10.42 -27.13 38.81
CA GLN A 551 -9.49 -26.51 37.82
C GLN A 551 -10.13 -26.41 36.43
N SER A 552 -9.68 -25.44 35.66
CA SER A 552 -9.97 -25.35 34.24
C SER A 552 -8.70 -25.68 33.42
N ASN A 553 -8.86 -26.53 32.43
CA ASN A 553 -7.77 -26.95 31.55
C ASN A 553 -8.07 -26.46 30.13
N PHE A 554 -7.17 -25.68 29.57
CA PHE A 554 -7.19 -25.20 28.19
C PHE A 554 -6.44 -26.20 27.32
N TYR A 555 -7.04 -26.61 26.22
CA TYR A 555 -6.46 -27.49 25.23
C TYR A 555 -6.53 -26.80 23.87
N VAL A 556 -5.41 -26.70 23.18
CA VAL A 556 -5.28 -26.02 21.88
C VAL A 556 -4.66 -26.96 20.86
N LEU A 557 -5.26 -27.05 19.69
CA LEU A 557 -4.73 -27.67 18.48
C LEU A 557 -4.37 -26.55 17.51
N ARG A 558 -3.07 -26.27 17.37
CA ARG A 558 -2.57 -25.17 16.57
C ARG A 558 -2.80 -25.36 15.09
N SER A 559 -3.16 -24.29 14.40
CA SER A 559 -3.40 -24.24 12.95
C SER A 559 -2.11 -24.35 12.14
N SER A 560 -1.01 -23.71 12.57
CA SER A 560 0.24 -23.65 11.85
C SER A 560 0.96 -25.00 11.70
N ASP A 561 0.94 -25.84 12.73
CA ASP A 561 1.74 -27.07 12.75
C ASP A 561 0.94 -28.32 13.21
N GLY A 562 -0.33 -28.17 13.54
CA GLY A 562 -1.20 -29.22 14.06
C GLY A 562 -0.78 -29.79 15.42
N ARG A 563 0.11 -29.10 16.15
CA ARG A 563 0.57 -29.56 17.46
C ARG A 563 -0.47 -29.29 18.53
N PHE A 564 -0.58 -30.23 19.44
CA PHE A 564 -1.39 -30.13 20.64
C PHE A 564 -0.61 -29.44 21.76
N SER A 565 -1.29 -28.52 22.46
CA SER A 565 -0.82 -27.98 23.72
C SER A 565 -1.95 -28.01 24.77
N GLY A 566 -1.58 -28.11 26.04
CA GLY A 566 -2.53 -28.11 27.15
C GLY A 566 -1.93 -27.38 28.35
N MET A 567 -2.79 -26.57 29.02
CA MET A 567 -2.37 -25.88 30.24
C MET A 567 -3.54 -25.79 31.22
N THR A 568 -3.23 -25.81 32.52
CA THR A 568 -4.19 -25.59 33.59
C THR A 568 -4.16 -24.11 33.97
N TRP A 569 -5.32 -23.44 33.88
CA TRP A 569 -5.46 -22.03 34.23
C TRP A 569 -6.86 -21.70 34.73
N GLY A 570 -6.97 -21.19 35.95
CA GLY A 570 -8.23 -20.84 36.58
C GLY A 570 -8.93 -21.98 37.32
N PHE A 571 -10.07 -21.66 37.90
CA PHE A 571 -10.93 -22.61 38.57
C PHE A 571 -12.06 -23.12 37.67
N ALA A 572 -12.63 -24.26 37.97
CA ALA A 572 -13.75 -24.84 37.22
C ALA A 572 -14.97 -23.90 37.09
N SER A 573 -15.12 -22.97 38.05
CA SER A 573 -16.21 -21.97 38.08
C SER A 573 -15.87 -20.67 37.35
N ASP A 574 -14.62 -20.49 36.90
CA ASP A 574 -14.21 -19.28 36.18
C ASP A 574 -14.79 -19.30 34.76
N VAL A 575 -15.01 -18.12 34.21
CA VAL A 575 -15.48 -17.94 32.84
C VAL A 575 -14.28 -17.70 31.93
N PRO A 576 -14.06 -18.51 30.88
CA PRO A 576 -13.00 -18.24 29.90
C PRO A 576 -13.20 -16.88 29.23
N ALA A 577 -12.11 -16.14 29.07
CA ALA A 577 -12.10 -14.80 28.49
C ALA A 577 -10.85 -14.61 27.62
N VAL A 578 -10.69 -15.52 26.65
CA VAL A 578 -9.54 -15.57 25.74
C VAL A 578 -9.54 -14.39 24.78
N ALA A 579 -8.43 -13.64 24.72
CA ALA A 579 -8.20 -12.52 23.80
C ALA A 579 -6.74 -12.09 23.84
N ASP A 580 -6.28 -11.23 22.95
CA ASP A 580 -4.92 -10.69 22.92
C ASP A 580 -4.82 -9.43 23.82
N TYR A 581 -4.41 -9.59 25.07
CA TYR A 581 -4.31 -8.50 26.06
C TYR A 581 -2.97 -7.79 26.09
N ASP A 582 -1.96 -8.30 25.39
CA ASP A 582 -0.65 -7.64 25.31
C ASP A 582 -0.28 -7.15 23.92
N GLY A 583 -1.11 -7.47 22.91
CA GLY A 583 -1.00 -6.92 21.56
C GLY A 583 0.13 -7.54 20.75
N ASP A 584 0.49 -8.79 21.05
CA ASP A 584 1.55 -9.49 20.33
C ASP A 584 1.03 -10.32 19.14
N GLY A 585 -0.29 -10.24 18.87
CA GLY A 585 -0.96 -10.96 17.78
C GLY A 585 -1.37 -12.38 18.14
N ARG A 586 -1.20 -12.80 19.41
CA ARG A 586 -1.60 -14.11 19.90
C ARG A 586 -2.66 -14.00 20.98
N ALA A 587 -3.59 -14.92 20.97
CA ALA A 587 -4.59 -14.99 22.02
C ALA A 587 -3.97 -15.46 23.35
N ASP A 588 -4.20 -14.69 24.38
CA ASP A 588 -3.79 -14.99 25.75
C ASP A 588 -4.80 -15.90 26.45
N VAL A 589 -4.31 -16.77 27.32
CA VAL A 589 -5.17 -17.57 28.18
C VAL A 589 -5.64 -16.73 29.36
N ALA A 590 -6.94 -16.48 29.43
CA ALA A 590 -7.52 -15.63 30.44
C ALA A 590 -8.82 -16.20 31.00
N VAL A 591 -9.11 -15.89 32.26
CA VAL A 591 -10.38 -16.21 32.92
C VAL A 591 -10.88 -15.03 33.76
N PHE A 592 -12.19 -14.83 33.75
CA PHE A 592 -12.89 -13.97 34.69
C PHE A 592 -13.47 -14.82 35.83
N ARG A 593 -13.24 -14.41 37.07
CA ARG A 593 -13.78 -15.07 38.27
C ARG A 593 -14.98 -14.31 38.81
N PRO A 594 -16.22 -14.78 38.58
CA PRO A 594 -17.43 -14.08 39.01
C PRO A 594 -17.50 -13.85 40.52
N LEU A 595 -16.94 -14.78 41.30
CA LEU A 595 -17.01 -14.74 42.78
C LEU A 595 -16.39 -13.45 43.37
N ASN A 596 -15.34 -12.94 42.76
CA ASN A 596 -14.62 -11.78 43.28
C ASN A 596 -14.42 -10.64 42.26
N GLY A 597 -14.94 -10.79 41.02
CA GLY A 597 -14.83 -9.81 39.97
C GLY A 597 -13.39 -9.59 39.47
N VAL A 598 -12.54 -10.62 39.54
CA VAL A 598 -11.13 -10.52 39.15
C VAL A 598 -10.87 -11.28 37.86
N TRP A 599 -10.12 -10.64 36.99
CA TRP A 599 -9.56 -11.23 35.77
C TRP A 599 -8.17 -11.78 36.08
N TYR A 600 -7.86 -12.95 35.57
CA TYR A 600 -6.54 -13.58 35.67
C TYR A 600 -6.06 -13.82 34.24
N LEU A 601 -5.03 -13.06 33.82
CA LEU A 601 -4.53 -13.04 32.45
C LEU A 601 -3.15 -13.69 32.44
N LEU A 602 -2.93 -14.69 31.61
CA LEU A 602 -1.61 -15.26 31.33
C LEU A 602 -1.24 -14.87 29.89
N ARG A 603 -0.61 -13.71 29.80
CA ARG A 603 -0.24 -13.08 28.52
C ARG A 603 0.99 -13.75 27.95
N THR A 604 0.98 -13.94 26.63
CA THR A 604 2.02 -14.68 25.92
C THR A 604 3.40 -14.04 26.00
N THR A 605 3.49 -12.73 25.88
CA THR A 605 4.75 -11.95 25.97
C THR A 605 4.97 -11.32 27.34
N LEU A 606 3.93 -10.71 27.95
CA LEU A 606 4.06 -9.97 29.20
C LEU A 606 3.83 -10.81 30.47
N GLY A 607 3.47 -12.09 30.32
CA GLY A 607 3.26 -13.04 31.42
C GLY A 607 2.03 -12.74 32.28
N PHE A 608 2.01 -13.27 33.49
CA PHE A 608 0.87 -13.20 34.40
C PHE A 608 0.57 -11.79 34.91
N THR A 609 -0.74 -11.44 34.90
CA THR A 609 -1.28 -10.30 35.65
C THR A 609 -2.70 -10.61 36.15
N SER A 610 -3.19 -9.83 37.11
CA SER A 610 -4.58 -9.88 37.54
C SER A 610 -5.16 -8.47 37.64
N VAL A 611 -6.43 -8.34 37.25
CA VAL A 611 -7.15 -7.06 37.22
C VAL A 611 -8.45 -7.22 37.97
N SER A 612 -8.69 -6.38 38.99
CA SER A 612 -9.97 -6.33 39.70
C SER A 612 -10.94 -5.45 38.93
N PHE A 613 -11.82 -6.06 38.13
CA PHE A 613 -12.76 -5.32 37.29
C PHE A 613 -14.03 -6.15 37.03
N GLY A 614 -15.13 -5.71 37.60
CA GLY A 614 -16.40 -6.40 37.51
C GLY A 614 -16.94 -6.84 38.85
N GLN A 615 -18.05 -7.57 38.86
CA GLN A 615 -18.69 -8.14 40.03
C GLN A 615 -19.43 -9.43 39.69
N ASN A 616 -19.95 -10.09 40.69
CA ASN A 616 -20.77 -11.28 40.46
C ASN A 616 -22.05 -10.97 39.64
N GLY A 617 -22.28 -11.75 38.60
CA GLY A 617 -23.38 -11.57 37.64
C GLY A 617 -23.01 -10.78 36.40
N ASP A 618 -21.81 -10.17 36.35
CA ASP A 618 -21.29 -9.60 35.12
C ASP A 618 -20.89 -10.69 34.13
N LYS A 619 -20.98 -10.39 32.82
CA LYS A 619 -20.54 -11.25 31.74
C LYS A 619 -19.29 -10.66 31.13
N PRO A 620 -18.14 -11.34 31.12
CA PRO A 620 -16.95 -10.86 30.44
C PRO A 620 -17.23 -10.79 28.92
N ILE A 621 -16.81 -9.70 28.29
CA ILE A 621 -17.10 -9.45 26.86
C ILE A 621 -16.48 -10.52 25.95
N PRO A 622 -15.25 -11.01 26.14
CA PRO A 622 -14.69 -12.09 25.32
C PRO A 622 -15.47 -13.42 25.36
N SER A 623 -16.34 -13.60 26.37
CA SER A 623 -17.23 -14.76 26.40
C SER A 623 -18.52 -14.61 25.59
N ALA A 624 -18.70 -13.52 24.87
CA ALA A 624 -19.91 -13.24 24.07
C ALA A 624 -20.26 -14.37 23.09
N PHE A 625 -19.25 -14.98 22.52
CA PHE A 625 -19.37 -16.05 21.51
C PHE A 625 -18.97 -17.43 22.05
N THR A 626 -18.73 -17.53 23.35
CA THR A 626 -18.49 -18.82 24.05
C THR A 626 -19.82 -19.31 24.56
N PRO A 627 -20.29 -20.49 24.16
CA PRO A 627 -21.59 -21.03 24.53
C PRO A 627 -21.74 -21.37 26.02
#